data_838d201e0d463d77feb0c7a6c4a4e8c7
#
_entry.id   838d201e0d463d77feb0c7a6c4a4e8c7
#
_cell.length_a   1.000
_cell.length_b   1.000
_cell.length_c   1.000
_cell.angle_alpha   90.00
_cell.angle_beta   90.00
_cell.angle_gamma   90.00
#
_symmetry.space_group_name_H-M   'P 1'
#
loop_
_entity.id
_entity.type
_entity.pdbx_description
1 polymer ?
#
loop_
_entity_poly.entity_id
_entity_poly.type
_entity_poly.pdbx_seq_one_letter_code
_entity_poly.pdbx_strand_id
1 'polypeptide(L)'
;NGSIRNITRIERTPECTKVYIHAIFRPHWWIKEDGENYLEDTATGIRYKQTGAEGIELKKETYLPDSGEMDFVLLFEPLPQETRKIHFIDPNGREGNTFDISLVADASEPRSLLEPVEGNWFSEDAQSRWTYGIYDSIVILNNRLYTPVECRKKGKRILMTASDRKDGSTVTLKLTARKDGSCLIALN
;
A
#
# COMPACT_ATOMS: atom_id res chain seq x y z
N ASN A 1 -7.22 12.10 1.91
CA ASN A 1 -6.42 11.84 3.10
C ASN A 1 -5.01 11.58 2.68
N GLY A 2 -4.20 12.62 2.77
CA GLY A 2 -2.82 12.49 2.41
C GLY A 2 -2.10 11.56 3.37
N SER A 3 -1.58 10.46 2.85
CA SER A 3 -0.41 9.87 3.48
C SER A 3 0.60 11.00 3.66
N ILE A 4 1.12 11.18 4.86
CA ILE A 4 2.21 12.13 5.13
C ILE A 4 3.40 11.83 4.21
N ARG A 5 3.51 10.59 3.73
CA ARG A 5 4.60 10.04 2.92
C ARG A 5 4.10 9.59 1.56
N ASN A 6 4.72 10.11 0.50
CA ASN A 6 4.48 9.68 -0.88
C ASN A 6 5.74 9.01 -1.43
N ILE A 7 5.62 7.78 -1.90
CA ILE A 7 6.71 7.11 -2.61
C ILE A 7 6.80 7.72 -4.00
N THR A 8 7.92 8.36 -4.31
CA THR A 8 8.14 9.04 -5.60
C THR A 8 8.96 8.20 -6.57
N ARG A 9 9.82 7.33 -6.06
CA ARG A 9 10.69 6.47 -6.87
C ARG A 9 11.16 5.27 -6.06
N ILE A 10 11.39 4.15 -6.74
CA ILE A 10 12.07 2.97 -6.19
C ILE A 10 13.23 2.64 -7.12
N GLU A 11 14.41 2.45 -6.56
CA GLU A 11 15.63 2.08 -7.27
C GLU A 11 16.21 0.81 -6.67
N ARG A 12 16.50 -0.15 -7.52
CA ARG A 12 17.09 -1.44 -7.14
C ARG A 12 18.55 -1.49 -7.54
N THR A 13 19.42 -1.75 -6.58
CA THR A 13 20.85 -2.03 -6.80
C THR A 13 21.18 -3.41 -6.28
N PRO A 14 22.36 -3.98 -6.63
CA PRO A 14 22.78 -5.27 -6.07
C PRO A 14 22.95 -5.25 -4.53
N GLU A 15 23.22 -4.07 -3.96
CA GLU A 15 23.52 -3.90 -2.53
C GLU A 15 22.28 -3.58 -1.70
N CYS A 16 21.31 -2.86 -2.28
CA CYS A 16 20.11 -2.42 -1.57
C CYS A 16 18.99 -2.01 -2.51
N THR A 17 17.79 -1.86 -1.95
CA THR A 17 16.67 -1.19 -2.59
C THR A 17 16.45 0.17 -1.92
N LYS A 18 16.43 1.25 -2.72
CA LYS A 18 16.17 2.62 -2.28
C LYS A 18 14.73 3.00 -2.56
N VAL A 19 14.00 3.43 -1.52
CA VAL A 19 12.65 3.97 -1.63
C VAL A 19 12.69 5.45 -1.33
N TYR A 20 12.43 6.28 -2.34
CA TYR A 20 12.44 7.74 -2.24
C TYR A 20 11.08 8.22 -1.77
N ILE A 21 11.08 8.97 -0.68
CA ILE A 21 9.88 9.48 -0.02
C ILE A 21 9.85 11.00 -0.14
N HIS A 22 8.71 11.53 -0.57
CA HIS A 22 8.37 12.93 -0.42
C HIS A 22 7.30 13.06 0.67
N ALA A 23 7.65 13.69 1.77
CA ALA A 23 6.76 13.91 2.90
C ALA A 23 6.18 15.32 2.86
N ILE A 24 4.86 15.43 3.08
CA ILE A 24 4.13 16.70 3.15
C ILE A 24 3.31 16.72 4.42
N PHE A 25 3.59 17.66 5.31
CA PHE A 25 2.79 17.88 6.52
C PHE A 25 2.91 19.33 7.01
N ARG A 26 2.43 19.61 8.21
CA ARG A 26 2.48 20.95 8.79
C ARG A 26 3.94 21.41 8.99
N PRO A 27 4.29 22.64 8.63
CA PRO A 27 5.60 23.22 8.96
C PRO A 27 5.94 23.03 10.44
N HIS A 28 7.22 22.79 10.72
CA HIS A 28 7.75 22.57 12.08
C HIS A 28 7.16 21.39 12.85
N TRP A 29 6.31 20.57 12.22
CA TRP A 29 5.92 19.28 12.77
C TRP A 29 7.04 18.27 12.52
N TRP A 30 7.00 17.12 13.16
CA TRP A 30 8.04 16.11 13.03
C TRP A 30 7.53 14.83 12.37
N ILE A 31 8.46 14.14 11.72
CA ILE A 31 8.31 12.76 11.27
C ILE A 31 9.33 11.91 11.99
N LYS A 32 9.01 10.64 12.19
CA LYS A 32 9.89 9.66 12.81
C LYS A 32 9.74 8.33 12.10
N GLU A 33 10.87 7.76 11.69
CA GLU A 33 10.95 6.43 11.09
C GLU A 33 11.60 5.47 12.09
N ASP A 34 10.89 4.43 12.49
CA ASP A 34 11.38 3.49 13.51
C ASP A 34 12.37 2.45 12.93
N GLY A 35 12.48 2.33 11.61
CA GLY A 35 13.37 1.40 10.93
C GLY A 35 12.86 -0.04 10.89
N GLU A 36 11.56 -0.22 11.16
CA GLU A 36 10.92 -1.54 11.17
C GLU A 36 10.10 -1.82 9.92
N ASN A 37 10.09 -0.87 8.96
CA ASN A 37 9.40 -1.03 7.69
C ASN A 37 9.98 -2.20 6.90
N TYR A 38 9.18 -2.80 6.02
CA TYR A 38 9.62 -3.81 5.09
C TYR A 38 8.90 -3.72 3.75
N LEU A 39 9.57 -4.23 2.72
CA LEU A 39 8.95 -4.47 1.42
C LEU A 39 8.54 -5.95 1.36
N GLU A 40 7.32 -6.24 0.93
CA GLU A 40 6.84 -7.62 0.75
C GLU A 40 6.62 -7.87 -0.73
N ASP A 41 7.30 -8.86 -1.29
CA ASP A 41 7.06 -9.32 -2.66
C ASP A 41 5.68 -9.99 -2.73
N THR A 42 4.81 -9.47 -3.61
CA THR A 42 3.41 -9.93 -3.70
C THR A 42 3.26 -11.35 -4.23
N ALA A 43 4.23 -11.83 -5.01
CA ALA A 43 4.20 -13.17 -5.61
C ALA A 43 4.68 -14.25 -4.65
N THR A 44 5.66 -13.92 -3.81
CA THR A 44 6.34 -14.91 -2.93
C THR A 44 5.99 -14.73 -1.46
N GLY A 45 5.54 -13.53 -1.06
CA GLY A 45 5.35 -13.15 0.35
C GLY A 45 6.66 -12.95 1.13
N ILE A 46 7.82 -12.97 0.44
CA ILE A 46 9.12 -12.73 1.07
C ILE A 46 9.22 -11.26 1.47
N ARG A 47 9.77 -11.01 2.65
CA ARG A 47 9.92 -9.68 3.22
C ARG A 47 11.38 -9.25 3.21
N TYR A 48 11.60 -8.03 2.75
CA TYR A 48 12.89 -7.35 2.66
C TYR A 48 12.89 -6.20 3.66
N LYS A 49 13.72 -6.30 4.70
CA LYS A 49 13.70 -5.40 5.84
C LYS A 49 14.35 -4.06 5.51
N GLN A 50 13.91 -3.02 6.20
CA GLN A 50 14.60 -1.74 6.20
C GLN A 50 15.96 -1.89 6.88
N THR A 51 17.00 -1.39 6.22
CA THR A 51 18.41 -1.46 6.69
C THR A 51 18.94 -0.09 7.10
N GLY A 52 18.31 1.00 6.68
CA GLY A 52 18.77 2.36 6.97
C GLY A 52 17.88 3.45 6.39
N ALA A 53 18.39 4.68 6.44
CA ALA A 53 17.79 5.85 5.83
C ALA A 53 18.87 6.87 5.43
N GLU A 54 18.59 7.70 4.42
CA GLU A 54 19.38 8.87 4.02
C GLU A 54 18.51 10.12 4.15
N GLY A 55 19.03 11.23 4.67
CA GLY A 55 18.32 12.49 4.86
C GLY A 55 17.54 12.60 6.18
N ILE A 56 17.36 11.49 6.89
CA ILE A 56 16.77 11.45 8.24
C ILE A 56 17.54 10.45 9.11
N GLU A 57 17.40 10.58 10.43
CA GLU A 57 17.91 9.60 11.39
C GLU A 57 16.77 8.69 11.87
N LEU A 58 16.99 7.36 11.81
CA LEU A 58 16.03 6.40 12.33
C LEU A 58 15.87 6.56 13.85
N LYS A 59 14.64 6.38 14.33
CA LYS A 59 14.22 6.45 15.74
C LYS A 59 14.32 7.86 16.36
N LYS A 60 14.63 8.87 15.56
CA LYS A 60 14.67 10.27 16.00
C LYS A 60 13.59 11.09 15.29
N GLU A 61 13.13 12.12 15.96
CA GLU A 61 12.24 13.12 15.37
C GLU A 61 13.02 14.00 14.40
N THR A 62 12.55 14.11 13.17
CA THR A 62 13.07 15.03 12.15
C THR A 62 12.00 16.05 11.85
N TYR A 63 12.30 17.33 12.12
CA TYR A 63 11.34 18.43 11.97
C TYR A 63 11.28 18.90 10.52
N LEU A 64 10.06 19.07 10.01
CA LEU A 64 9.86 19.64 8.68
C LEU A 64 10.21 21.13 8.67
N PRO A 65 10.75 21.62 7.55
CA PRO A 65 11.06 23.05 7.36
C PRO A 65 9.79 23.92 7.22
N ASP A 66 9.98 25.22 7.01
CA ASP A 66 8.89 26.20 6.79
C ASP A 66 7.95 25.82 5.63
N SER A 67 8.46 25.11 4.62
CA SER A 67 7.63 24.61 3.50
C SER A 67 6.65 23.53 3.90
N GLY A 68 6.89 22.82 5.00
CA GLY A 68 6.15 21.63 5.37
C GLY A 68 6.44 20.41 4.48
N GLU A 69 7.50 20.46 3.66
CA GLU A 69 7.85 19.39 2.72
C GLU A 69 9.30 18.95 2.96
N MET A 70 9.56 17.66 2.78
CA MET A 70 10.88 17.05 2.96
C MET A 70 11.03 15.80 2.11
N ASP A 71 12.20 15.65 1.50
CA ASP A 71 12.60 14.44 0.78
C ASP A 71 13.60 13.65 1.62
N PHE A 72 13.43 12.32 1.63
CA PHE A 72 14.38 11.39 2.23
C PHE A 72 14.32 10.02 1.55
N VAL A 73 15.27 9.14 1.85
CA VAL A 73 15.36 7.82 1.27
C VAL A 73 15.37 6.77 2.37
N LEU A 74 14.55 5.75 2.22
CA LEU A 74 14.60 4.54 3.04
C LEU A 74 15.35 3.45 2.30
N LEU A 75 16.27 2.79 3.00
CA LEU A 75 17.11 1.73 2.48
C LEU A 75 16.58 0.37 2.95
N PHE A 76 16.48 -0.58 2.03
CA PHE A 76 16.00 -1.93 2.29
C PHE A 76 16.98 -2.96 1.77
N GLU A 77 16.86 -4.21 2.24
CA GLU A 77 17.53 -5.35 1.63
C GLU A 77 17.30 -5.38 0.12
N PRO A 78 18.26 -5.90 -0.68
CA PRO A 78 18.14 -5.88 -2.15
C PRO A 78 16.97 -6.76 -2.62
N LEU A 79 16.07 -6.17 -3.40
CA LEU A 79 15.00 -6.88 -4.07
C LEU A 79 15.54 -7.62 -5.31
N PRO A 80 15.12 -8.87 -5.54
CA PRO A 80 15.41 -9.59 -6.79
C PRO A 80 14.94 -8.80 -8.02
N GLN A 81 15.68 -8.93 -9.12
CA GLN A 81 15.33 -8.22 -10.37
C GLN A 81 14.01 -8.73 -10.98
N GLU A 82 13.64 -9.97 -10.72
CA GLU A 82 12.40 -10.61 -11.14
C GLU A 82 11.17 -10.17 -10.35
N THR A 83 11.33 -9.54 -9.17
CA THR A 83 10.22 -8.98 -8.40
C THR A 83 9.51 -7.89 -9.20
N ARG A 84 8.23 -8.09 -9.45
CA ARG A 84 7.43 -7.19 -10.29
C ARG A 84 6.55 -6.23 -9.49
N LYS A 85 6.09 -6.67 -8.33
CA LYS A 85 5.13 -5.93 -7.51
C LYS A 85 5.41 -6.15 -6.03
N ILE A 86 5.30 -5.09 -5.25
CA ILE A 86 5.58 -5.12 -3.80
C ILE A 86 4.51 -4.40 -3.00
N HIS A 87 4.47 -4.69 -1.71
CA HIS A 87 3.87 -3.84 -0.69
C HIS A 87 4.95 -3.12 0.10
N PHE A 88 4.75 -1.86 0.41
CA PHE A 88 5.50 -1.14 1.44
C PHE A 88 4.67 -1.20 2.73
N ILE A 89 5.23 -1.79 3.77
CA ILE A 89 4.54 -2.01 5.04
C ILE A 89 5.28 -1.32 6.18
N ASP A 90 4.53 -0.48 6.88
CA ASP A 90 4.90 0.09 8.18
C ASP A 90 4.14 -0.70 9.27
N PRO A 91 4.79 -1.57 10.03
CA PRO A 91 4.12 -2.41 11.02
C PRO A 91 3.55 -1.60 12.20
N ASN A 92 4.09 -0.40 12.45
CA ASN A 92 3.71 0.48 13.54
C ASN A 92 2.68 1.55 13.11
N GLY A 93 2.59 1.85 11.80
CA GLY A 93 1.76 2.90 11.24
C GLY A 93 0.88 2.41 10.09
N ARG A 94 -0.38 2.06 10.36
CA ARG A 94 -1.32 1.58 9.32
C ARG A 94 -1.55 2.57 8.18
N GLU A 95 -1.41 3.87 8.45
CA GLU A 95 -1.62 4.94 7.48
C GLU A 95 -0.43 5.12 6.52
N GLY A 96 0.73 4.52 6.85
CA GLY A 96 1.94 4.55 6.02
C GLY A 96 2.06 3.43 4.99
N ASN A 97 1.16 2.46 5.00
CA ASN A 97 1.21 1.32 4.09
C ASN A 97 0.82 1.73 2.67
N THR A 98 1.60 1.25 1.69
CA THR A 98 1.28 1.37 0.27
C THR A 98 1.30 -0.01 -0.37
N PHE A 99 0.23 -0.34 -1.07
CA PHE A 99 0.02 -1.68 -1.62
C PHE A 99 0.14 -1.69 -3.14
N ASP A 100 0.46 -2.86 -3.70
CA ASP A 100 0.51 -3.15 -5.14
C ASP A 100 1.37 -2.17 -5.95
N ILE A 101 2.53 -1.79 -5.39
CA ILE A 101 3.49 -0.93 -6.08
C ILE A 101 4.13 -1.74 -7.22
N SER A 102 3.88 -1.33 -8.47
CA SER A 102 4.51 -1.93 -9.64
C SER A 102 5.96 -1.47 -9.76
N LEU A 103 6.88 -2.41 -9.96
CA LEU A 103 8.31 -2.17 -10.18
C LEU A 103 8.70 -2.28 -11.66
N VAL A 104 7.74 -2.54 -12.53
CA VAL A 104 7.94 -2.63 -13.98
C VAL A 104 7.17 -1.51 -14.65
N ALA A 105 7.77 -0.91 -15.70
CA ALA A 105 7.08 0.07 -16.51
C ALA A 105 5.96 -0.63 -17.31
N ASP A 106 4.73 -0.26 -17.01
CA ASP A 106 3.54 -0.99 -17.40
C ASP A 106 3.10 -0.63 -18.82
N ALA A 107 3.59 -1.35 -19.81
CA ALA A 107 3.02 -1.28 -21.16
C ALA A 107 2.37 -2.60 -21.63
N SER A 108 2.43 -3.69 -20.84
CA SER A 108 2.03 -5.02 -21.29
C SER A 108 1.29 -5.90 -20.28
N GLU A 109 1.06 -5.45 -19.07
CA GLU A 109 0.25 -6.24 -18.13
C GLU A 109 -1.24 -6.09 -18.46
N PRO A 110 -2.01 -7.19 -18.53
CA PRO A 110 -3.45 -7.09 -18.71
C PRO A 110 -4.02 -6.28 -17.54
N ARG A 111 -4.86 -5.28 -17.84
CA ARG A 111 -5.52 -4.46 -16.83
C ARG A 111 -6.25 -5.37 -15.83
N SER A 112 -6.00 -5.13 -14.55
CA SER A 112 -6.67 -5.86 -13.49
C SER A 112 -8.20 -5.74 -13.62
N LEU A 113 -8.89 -6.83 -13.32
CA LEU A 113 -10.36 -6.78 -13.18
C LEU A 113 -10.78 -5.80 -12.08
N LEU A 114 -9.90 -5.52 -11.12
CA LEU A 114 -10.15 -4.63 -9.99
C LEU A 114 -9.88 -3.16 -10.29
N GLU A 115 -9.18 -2.81 -11.39
CA GLU A 115 -8.84 -1.42 -11.74
C GLU A 115 -10.01 -0.41 -11.48
N PRO A 116 -11.28 -0.71 -11.80
CA PRO A 116 -12.38 0.23 -11.57
C PRO A 116 -12.78 0.39 -10.10
N VAL A 117 -12.30 -0.48 -9.21
CA VAL A 117 -12.67 -0.53 -7.79
C VAL A 117 -11.44 -0.56 -6.87
N GLU A 118 -10.26 -0.50 -7.45
CA GLU A 118 -8.99 -0.51 -6.72
C GLU A 118 -8.81 0.76 -5.89
N GLY A 119 -8.30 0.61 -4.67
CA GLY A 119 -7.98 1.72 -3.79
C GLY A 119 -8.54 1.58 -2.38
N ASN A 120 -8.40 2.66 -1.63
CA ASN A 120 -8.93 2.79 -0.27
C ASN A 120 -10.31 3.45 -0.31
N TRP A 121 -11.28 2.84 0.35
CA TRP A 121 -12.67 3.24 0.36
C TRP A 121 -13.12 3.58 1.79
N PHE A 122 -13.81 4.71 1.91
CA PHE A 122 -14.38 5.17 3.16
C PHE A 122 -15.90 4.98 3.13
N SER A 123 -16.46 4.56 4.26
CA SER A 123 -17.92 4.59 4.43
C SER A 123 -18.39 6.04 4.54
N GLU A 124 -19.51 6.37 3.92
CA GLU A 124 -20.15 7.68 4.07
C GLU A 124 -20.51 7.99 5.54
N ASP A 125 -20.78 6.96 6.34
CA ASP A 125 -21.15 7.06 7.76
C ASP A 125 -19.94 7.06 8.70
N ALA A 126 -18.73 6.81 8.20
CA ALA A 126 -17.54 6.72 9.02
C ALA A 126 -16.85 8.06 9.17
N GLN A 127 -16.83 8.60 10.37
CA GLN A 127 -16.00 9.76 10.70
C GLN A 127 -14.52 9.38 10.61
N SER A 128 -13.91 9.59 9.42
CA SER A 128 -12.50 9.81 9.20
C SER A 128 -11.51 8.66 9.00
N ARG A 129 -11.85 7.39 8.94
CA ARG A 129 -10.86 6.33 8.64
C ARG A 129 -11.32 5.42 7.51
N TRP A 130 -10.38 5.05 6.60
CA TRP A 130 -10.69 4.06 5.58
C TRP A 130 -11.09 2.73 6.22
N THR A 131 -12.15 2.16 5.69
CA THR A 131 -12.74 0.91 6.20
C THR A 131 -12.34 -0.28 5.33
N TYR A 132 -12.10 -0.02 4.04
CA TYR A 132 -11.83 -1.03 3.04
C TYR A 132 -10.66 -0.63 2.15
N GLY A 133 -9.75 -1.56 1.90
CA GLY A 133 -8.72 -1.48 0.86
C GLY A 133 -8.94 -2.62 -0.12
N ILE A 134 -9.06 -2.33 -1.41
CA ILE A 134 -9.27 -3.31 -2.47
C ILE A 134 -8.09 -3.21 -3.43
N TYR A 135 -7.30 -4.28 -3.54
CA TYR A 135 -6.13 -4.37 -4.40
C TYR A 135 -6.00 -5.79 -4.96
N ASP A 136 -5.23 -5.97 -6.03
CA ASP A 136 -5.06 -7.27 -6.70
C ASP A 136 -4.50 -8.36 -5.80
N SER A 137 -3.58 -8.03 -4.91
CA SER A 137 -2.89 -9.00 -4.07
C SER A 137 -3.29 -8.95 -2.60
N ILE A 138 -4.07 -7.94 -2.19
CA ILE A 138 -4.51 -7.78 -0.81
C ILE A 138 -5.86 -7.10 -0.71
N VAL A 139 -6.67 -7.54 0.24
CA VAL A 139 -7.93 -6.89 0.61
C VAL A 139 -7.88 -6.58 2.10
N ILE A 140 -8.33 -5.39 2.46
CA ILE A 140 -8.36 -4.91 3.84
C ILE A 140 -9.81 -4.62 4.21
N LEU A 141 -10.32 -5.32 5.21
CA LEU A 141 -11.67 -5.15 5.73
C LEU A 141 -11.60 -4.95 7.25
N ASN A 142 -12.03 -3.79 7.74
CA ASN A 142 -12.08 -3.49 9.18
C ASN A 142 -10.79 -3.88 9.92
N ASN A 143 -9.62 -3.48 9.36
CA ASN A 143 -8.30 -3.77 9.89
C ASN A 143 -7.83 -5.26 9.82
N ARG A 144 -8.56 -6.12 9.15
CA ARG A 144 -8.13 -7.50 8.86
C ARG A 144 -7.59 -7.58 7.43
N LEU A 145 -6.55 -8.37 7.24
CA LEU A 145 -5.89 -8.58 5.96
C LEU A 145 -6.36 -9.90 5.34
N TYR A 146 -6.74 -9.83 4.07
CA TYR A 146 -7.18 -10.99 3.29
C TYR A 146 -6.35 -11.10 2.02
N THR A 147 -6.14 -12.31 1.55
CA THR A 147 -5.54 -12.59 0.24
C THR A 147 -6.65 -12.91 -0.75
N PRO A 148 -6.76 -12.20 -1.88
CA PRO A 148 -7.67 -12.56 -2.96
C PRO A 148 -7.41 -13.99 -3.43
N VAL A 149 -8.48 -14.80 -3.55
CA VAL A 149 -8.41 -16.20 -4.00
C VAL A 149 -8.99 -16.33 -5.39
N GLU A 150 -10.11 -15.66 -5.62
CA GLU A 150 -10.82 -15.69 -6.89
C GLU A 150 -11.43 -14.32 -7.17
N CYS A 151 -11.31 -13.86 -8.41
CA CYS A 151 -11.96 -12.64 -8.87
C CYS A 151 -12.62 -12.89 -10.22
N ARG A 152 -13.92 -12.57 -10.34
CA ARG A 152 -14.68 -12.74 -11.58
C ARG A 152 -15.66 -11.61 -11.83
N LYS A 153 -15.82 -11.23 -13.10
CA LYS A 153 -16.78 -10.20 -13.51
C LYS A 153 -18.14 -10.82 -13.81
N LYS A 154 -19.20 -10.23 -13.28
CA LYS A 154 -20.60 -10.59 -13.58
C LYS A 154 -21.40 -9.33 -13.96
N GLY A 155 -21.47 -9.03 -15.26
CA GLY A 155 -22.05 -7.78 -15.76
C GLY A 155 -21.23 -6.58 -15.29
N LYS A 156 -21.87 -5.63 -14.56
CA LYS A 156 -21.21 -4.46 -13.97
C LYS A 156 -20.59 -4.72 -12.59
N ARG A 157 -20.74 -5.92 -12.06
CA ARG A 157 -20.25 -6.31 -10.73
C ARG A 157 -19.00 -7.14 -10.84
N ILE A 158 -18.13 -6.98 -9.86
CA ILE A 158 -16.99 -7.84 -9.63
C ILE A 158 -17.29 -8.65 -8.39
N LEU A 159 -17.17 -9.97 -8.49
CA LEU A 159 -17.26 -10.88 -7.36
C LEU A 159 -15.86 -11.31 -7.00
N MET A 160 -15.47 -11.08 -5.76
CA MET A 160 -14.16 -11.44 -5.24
C MET A 160 -14.34 -12.34 -4.01
N THR A 161 -13.64 -13.45 -3.98
CA THR A 161 -13.48 -14.28 -2.78
C THR A 161 -12.08 -14.03 -2.24
N ALA A 162 -11.97 -13.73 -0.95
CA ALA A 162 -10.70 -13.50 -0.29
C ALA A 162 -10.61 -14.30 1.01
N SER A 163 -9.41 -14.80 1.32
CA SER A 163 -9.11 -15.60 2.51
C SER A 163 -8.40 -14.76 3.56
N ASP A 164 -8.90 -14.80 4.79
CA ASP A 164 -8.26 -14.13 5.92
C ASP A 164 -6.87 -14.70 6.19
N ARG A 165 -5.87 -13.81 6.29
CA ARG A 165 -4.46 -14.21 6.50
C ARG A 165 -4.20 -14.78 7.90
N LYS A 166 -5.11 -14.58 8.87
CA LYS A 166 -4.93 -15.01 10.24
C LYS A 166 -5.53 -16.40 10.51
N ASP A 167 -6.73 -16.64 10.00
CA ASP A 167 -7.49 -17.86 10.34
C ASP A 167 -7.95 -18.67 9.12
N GLY A 168 -7.66 -18.20 7.90
CA GLY A 168 -8.03 -18.85 6.65
C GLY A 168 -9.52 -18.79 6.30
N SER A 169 -10.35 -18.14 7.11
CA SER A 169 -11.76 -17.94 6.80
C SER A 169 -11.92 -17.13 5.50
N THR A 170 -12.99 -17.39 4.76
CA THR A 170 -13.22 -16.72 3.48
C THR A 170 -14.38 -15.73 3.55
N VAL A 171 -14.25 -14.63 2.82
CA VAL A 171 -15.33 -13.68 2.59
C VAL A 171 -15.56 -13.51 1.10
N THR A 172 -16.79 -13.22 0.71
CA THR A 172 -17.12 -12.87 -0.67
C THR A 172 -17.56 -11.40 -0.72
N LEU A 173 -16.88 -10.63 -1.56
CA LEU A 173 -17.22 -9.23 -1.82
C LEU A 173 -17.93 -9.09 -3.15
N LYS A 174 -18.97 -8.26 -3.18
CA LYS A 174 -19.62 -7.78 -4.40
C LYS A 174 -19.23 -6.31 -4.58
N LEU A 175 -18.42 -6.03 -5.59
CA LEU A 175 -17.89 -4.71 -5.87
C LEU A 175 -18.57 -4.11 -7.10
N THR A 176 -18.94 -2.84 -7.03
CA THR A 176 -19.54 -2.13 -8.17
C THR A 176 -19.03 -0.70 -8.22
N ALA A 177 -18.21 -0.38 -9.21
CA ALA A 177 -17.82 1.00 -9.49
C ALA A 177 -19.03 1.81 -10.00
N ARG A 178 -19.18 3.03 -9.51
CA ARG A 178 -20.20 3.98 -9.96
C ARG A 178 -19.59 5.11 -10.76
N LYS A 179 -20.43 5.78 -11.57
CA LYS A 179 -19.99 6.89 -12.42
C LYS A 179 -19.54 8.13 -11.65
N ASP A 180 -19.98 8.29 -10.41
CA ASP A 180 -19.63 9.38 -9.50
C ASP A 180 -18.28 9.17 -8.78
N GLY A 181 -17.55 8.11 -9.13
CA GLY A 181 -16.29 7.76 -8.51
C GLY A 181 -16.43 7.01 -7.19
N SER A 182 -17.65 6.67 -6.76
CA SER A 182 -17.88 5.84 -5.58
C SER A 182 -17.84 4.34 -5.91
N CYS A 183 -17.65 3.50 -4.89
CA CYS A 183 -17.73 2.04 -5.01
C CYS A 183 -18.76 1.49 -4.03
N LEU A 184 -19.67 0.66 -4.53
CA LEU A 184 -20.54 -0.13 -3.66
C LEU A 184 -19.83 -1.44 -3.30
N ILE A 185 -19.59 -1.64 -2.01
CA ILE A 185 -18.97 -2.85 -1.45
C ILE A 185 -20.01 -3.56 -0.58
N ALA A 186 -20.41 -4.76 -0.97
CA ALA A 186 -21.29 -5.61 -0.18
C ALA A 186 -20.56 -6.90 0.21
N LEU A 187 -20.63 -7.24 1.49
CA LEU A 187 -20.09 -8.48 2.06
C LEU A 187 -21.18 -9.54 2.12
N ASN A 188 -20.82 -10.78 1.83
CA ASN A 188 -21.67 -11.98 1.99
C ASN A 188 -20.99 -12.97 2.92
#